data_34e9b83c785f68041890f8d25fb9614d
#
_entry.id   34e9b83c785f68041890f8d25fb9614d
#
_cell.length_a   1.000
_cell.length_b   1.000
_cell.length_c   1.000
_cell.angle_alpha   90.00
_cell.angle_beta   90.00
_cell.angle_gamma   90.00
#
_symmetry.space_group_name_H-M   'P 1'
#
loop_
_entity.id
_entity.type
_entity.pdbx_description
1 polymer ?
#
loop_
_entity_poly.entity_id
_entity_poly.type
_entity_poly.pdbx_seq_one_letter_code
_entity_poly.pdbx_strand_id
1 'polypeptide(L)'
;MSNPGKNKFDIICNTVDNGIIVLNKDLKVFFWNRWLETRTGIEANSIIDKNILDFYSNIDEKKLKRKIITALKLNSPTFYTPQTDDFLINIEINNISDRVFNQMQQSITITPLDLEEGLVILYIYDITFLSEINYKLEIAKKSLSEKNEELRLILDTTMEAIIIFKDNSVVDCNKIAIELFNKKMKYELINKSFNDLIHNKNRDILNEKEPFETNLIREDGSEFNAIINIKDTSLNNQIFKIVTIVDIEDLKRKENLMAEQTKLAAMGEMLGNIAHQWRQPLNIISMSSSNLKLKNDIGELCSSTLSESLSLILRTTNHLSDTIDTFNDFLKTDKEKSFFNVNENIKNSISLVDSFFKNFNIDIILDLEEDIFINSLANEFSQAFINILNNAKDAIVLNLKDNEYGLIKIKTKKIDKFIEISILDNAKGIEKDILNKIFEPYFTTKHKYQGTGLGLYMTRKIINSSMGGEITVQNKKFVHNQKKYEGAEFKIKIPIKLD
;
A
#
# COMPACT_ATOMS: atom_id res chain seq x y z
N MET A 1 35.29 36.90 79.74
CA MET A 1 34.39 35.71 80.05
C MET A 1 33.60 35.42 78.79
N SER A 2 33.91 34.34 78.05
CA SER A 2 33.23 33.90 76.90
C SER A 2 31.80 33.47 77.20
N ASN A 3 30.81 34.04 76.54
CA ASN A 3 29.41 33.72 76.73
C ASN A 3 29.15 32.26 76.30
N PRO A 4 28.74 31.33 77.23
CA PRO A 4 28.63 29.87 76.87
C PRO A 4 27.58 29.53 75.80
N GLY A 5 26.68 30.48 75.50
CA GLY A 5 25.70 30.32 74.40
C GLY A 5 26.29 30.52 72.98
N LYS A 6 27.25 31.44 72.88
CA LYS A 6 27.91 31.74 71.60
C LYS A 6 28.75 30.54 71.09
N ASN A 7 29.38 29.84 72.05
CA ASN A 7 30.19 28.66 71.67
C ASN A 7 29.35 27.43 71.22
N LYS A 8 28.10 27.31 71.71
CA LYS A 8 27.18 26.20 71.26
C LYS A 8 26.61 26.46 69.85
N PHE A 9 26.24 27.71 69.55
CA PHE A 9 25.72 28.10 68.24
C PHE A 9 26.80 27.87 67.13
N ASP A 10 28.02 28.34 67.37
CA ASP A 10 29.13 28.17 66.46
C ASP A 10 29.43 26.68 66.18
N ILE A 11 29.36 25.81 67.22
CA ILE A 11 29.57 24.39 67.08
C ILE A 11 28.47 23.79 66.19
N ILE A 12 27.20 24.09 66.43
CA ILE A 12 26.06 23.55 65.64
C ILE A 12 26.17 24.00 64.19
N CYS A 13 26.37 25.30 63.90
CA CYS A 13 26.45 25.82 62.56
C CYS A 13 27.67 25.31 61.75
N ASN A 14 28.76 24.95 62.45
CA ASN A 14 29.94 24.36 61.85
C ASN A 14 29.89 22.84 61.64
N THR A 15 28.90 22.17 62.19
CA THR A 15 28.67 20.71 61.95
C THR A 15 27.66 20.41 60.89
N VAL A 16 26.93 21.41 60.39
CA VAL A 16 25.92 21.26 59.31
C VAL A 16 26.60 21.21 57.94
N ASP A 17 26.18 20.31 57.10
CA ASP A 17 26.72 20.16 55.75
C ASP A 17 25.98 21.10 54.72
N ASN A 18 25.84 22.36 55.12
CA ASN A 18 25.28 23.44 54.35
C ASN A 18 25.99 24.75 54.66
N GLY A 19 26.01 25.67 53.70
CA GLY A 19 26.53 27.00 53.92
C GLY A 19 25.62 27.82 54.84
N ILE A 20 26.19 28.45 55.86
CA ILE A 20 25.44 29.31 56.76
C ILE A 20 26.14 30.65 56.83
N ILE A 21 25.39 31.72 56.49
CA ILE A 21 25.84 33.12 56.59
C ILE A 21 24.83 33.86 57.44
N VAL A 22 25.31 34.71 58.34
CA VAL A 22 24.45 35.72 59.01
C VAL A 22 24.85 37.10 58.44
N LEU A 23 23.83 37.81 57.92
CA LEU A 23 23.99 39.15 57.42
C LEU A 23 23.05 40.13 58.11
N ASN A 24 23.42 41.39 58.13
CA ASN A 24 22.49 42.46 58.46
C ASN A 24 21.86 43.06 57.19
N LYS A 25 20.94 44.04 57.32
CA LYS A 25 20.29 44.77 56.23
C LYS A 25 21.25 45.50 55.31
N ASP A 26 22.47 45.80 55.74
CA ASP A 26 23.51 46.51 55.00
C ASP A 26 24.51 45.52 54.33
N LEU A 27 24.20 44.21 54.37
CA LEU A 27 24.99 43.13 53.82
C LEU A 27 26.35 42.89 54.52
N LYS A 28 26.48 43.35 55.75
CA LYS A 28 27.66 43.08 56.57
C LYS A 28 27.55 41.68 57.17
N VAL A 29 28.65 40.91 57.07
CA VAL A 29 28.73 39.48 57.51
C VAL A 29 29.01 39.47 59.03
N PHE A 30 28.13 38.74 59.76
CA PHE A 30 28.26 38.52 61.21
C PHE A 30 28.72 37.08 61.55
N PHE A 31 28.41 36.15 60.60
CA PHE A 31 28.81 34.74 60.79
C PHE A 31 29.05 34.11 59.42
N TRP A 32 30.08 33.23 59.37
CA TRP A 32 30.51 32.48 58.21
C TRP A 32 30.95 31.10 58.68
N ASN A 33 30.26 30.00 58.28
CA ASN A 33 30.55 28.71 58.83
C ASN A 33 31.69 27.99 58.10
N ARG A 34 32.20 26.94 58.77
CA ARG A 34 33.33 26.13 58.25
C ARG A 34 33.04 25.49 56.88
N TRP A 35 31.79 25.14 56.60
CA TRP A 35 31.41 24.63 55.28
C TRP A 35 31.74 25.61 54.14
N LEU A 36 31.45 26.88 54.38
CA LEU A 36 31.77 27.92 53.41
C LEU A 36 33.29 28.18 53.33
N GLU A 37 33.99 28.20 54.48
CA GLU A 37 35.44 28.32 54.47
C GLU A 37 36.10 27.24 53.59
N THR A 38 35.68 26.01 53.78
CA THR A 38 36.23 24.87 53.04
C THR A 38 35.94 24.95 51.54
N ARG A 39 34.75 25.40 51.17
CA ARG A 39 34.28 25.43 49.78
C ARG A 39 34.69 26.65 49.00
N THR A 40 34.87 27.80 49.66
CA THR A 40 35.23 29.07 49.05
C THR A 40 36.68 29.45 49.20
N GLY A 41 37.38 28.84 50.15
CA GLY A 41 38.75 29.19 50.53
C GLY A 41 38.85 30.52 51.31
N ILE A 42 37.69 31.13 51.73
CA ILE A 42 37.66 32.37 52.47
C ILE A 42 37.49 32.06 53.96
N GLU A 43 38.49 32.39 54.75
CA GLU A 43 38.45 32.18 56.21
C GLU A 43 37.40 33.12 56.86
N ALA A 44 36.67 32.70 57.87
CA ALA A 44 35.68 33.49 58.57
C ALA A 44 36.27 34.79 59.13
N ASN A 45 37.47 34.73 59.69
CA ASN A 45 38.14 35.90 60.23
C ASN A 45 38.44 36.99 59.18
N SER A 46 38.50 36.62 57.91
CA SER A 46 38.77 37.56 56.83
C SER A 46 37.53 38.30 56.32
N ILE A 47 36.34 37.70 56.47
CA ILE A 47 35.05 38.20 55.91
C ILE A 47 34.12 38.77 56.99
N ILE A 48 34.20 38.30 58.24
CA ILE A 48 33.41 38.81 59.33
C ILE A 48 33.66 40.34 59.52
N ASP A 49 32.61 41.09 59.83
CA ASP A 49 32.57 42.54 59.94
C ASP A 49 32.76 43.34 58.62
N LYS A 50 32.90 42.62 57.45
CA LYS A 50 32.98 43.27 56.14
C LYS A 50 31.70 43.06 55.34
N ASN A 51 31.56 43.84 54.23
CA ASN A 51 30.45 43.67 53.31
C ASN A 51 30.68 42.45 52.42
N ILE A 52 29.67 41.61 52.25
CA ILE A 52 29.79 40.43 51.39
C ILE A 52 30.09 40.79 49.93
N LEU A 53 29.69 41.97 49.46
CA LEU A 53 29.97 42.47 48.12
C LEU A 53 31.43 42.76 47.85
N ASP A 54 32.24 42.97 48.90
CA ASP A 54 33.70 43.15 48.78
C ASP A 54 34.38 41.87 48.31
N PHE A 55 33.73 40.70 48.57
CA PHE A 55 34.24 39.35 48.19
C PHE A 55 33.56 38.78 46.95
N TYR A 56 32.29 39.15 46.72
CA TYR A 56 31.48 38.63 45.62
C TYR A 56 30.81 39.75 44.82
N SER A 57 31.54 40.28 43.86
CA SER A 57 31.11 41.42 43.01
C SER A 57 29.96 41.04 42.03
N ASN A 58 29.70 39.76 41.85
CA ASN A 58 28.63 39.22 41.03
C ASN A 58 27.24 39.28 41.67
N ILE A 59 27.17 39.58 42.98
CA ILE A 59 25.89 39.61 43.72
C ILE A 59 25.08 40.85 43.29
N ASP A 60 23.84 40.66 42.84
CA ASP A 60 22.89 41.74 42.67
C ASP A 60 22.48 42.33 44.03
N GLU A 61 23.14 43.40 44.43
CA GLU A 61 22.90 44.08 45.68
C GLU A 61 21.43 44.43 45.92
N LYS A 62 20.78 45.00 44.87
CA LYS A 62 19.38 45.49 45.01
C LYS A 62 18.44 44.28 45.25
N LYS A 63 18.68 43.18 44.57
CA LYS A 63 17.87 41.99 44.66
C LYS A 63 18.05 41.30 46.04
N LEU A 64 19.31 41.15 46.49
CA LEU A 64 19.59 40.55 47.79
C LEU A 64 19.03 41.41 48.94
N LYS A 65 19.27 42.73 48.93
CA LYS A 65 18.71 43.66 49.91
C LYS A 65 17.18 43.60 49.92
N ARG A 66 16.52 43.54 48.78
CA ARG A 66 15.06 43.43 48.72
C ARG A 66 14.55 42.14 49.37
N LYS A 67 15.20 40.99 49.12
CA LYS A 67 14.82 39.72 49.73
C LYS A 67 15.03 39.73 51.26
N ILE A 68 16.16 40.29 51.72
CA ILE A 68 16.45 40.45 53.15
C ILE A 68 15.41 41.35 53.83
N ILE A 69 15.14 42.52 53.26
CA ILE A 69 14.15 43.46 53.83
C ILE A 69 12.75 42.83 53.81
N THR A 70 12.42 42.04 52.80
CA THR A 70 11.13 41.34 52.75
C THR A 70 11.04 40.28 53.81
N ALA A 71 12.09 39.49 54.03
CA ALA A 71 12.14 38.49 55.10
C ALA A 71 11.95 39.14 56.47
N LEU A 72 12.68 40.22 56.77
CA LEU A 72 12.58 40.95 58.04
C LEU A 72 11.20 41.58 58.23
N LYS A 73 10.62 42.23 57.23
CA LYS A 73 9.30 42.88 57.30
C LYS A 73 8.14 41.90 57.48
N LEU A 74 8.19 40.76 56.79
CA LEU A 74 7.13 39.76 56.85
C LEU A 74 7.34 38.72 57.95
N ASN A 75 8.49 38.77 58.63
CA ASN A 75 8.94 37.73 59.59
C ASN A 75 8.77 36.32 59.02
N SER A 76 9.13 36.13 57.75
CA SER A 76 8.94 34.89 57.04
C SER A 76 10.12 34.63 56.08
N PRO A 77 10.46 33.37 55.78
CA PRO A 77 11.55 33.04 54.88
C PRO A 77 11.32 33.59 53.48
N THR A 78 12.38 34.05 52.83
CA THR A 78 12.43 34.31 51.38
C THR A 78 13.44 33.37 50.72
N PHE A 79 13.26 33.14 49.42
CA PHE A 79 14.05 32.15 48.69
C PHE A 79 14.85 32.78 47.56
N TYR A 80 16.06 32.23 47.34
CA TYR A 80 16.94 32.56 46.26
C TYR A 80 17.28 31.24 45.54
N THR A 81 16.83 31.08 44.28
CA THR A 81 16.92 29.81 43.56
C THR A 81 17.59 29.99 42.20
N PRO A 82 18.29 29.02 41.63
CA PRO A 82 18.98 29.11 40.35
C PRO A 82 18.05 29.45 39.17
N GLN A 83 16.76 29.11 39.26
CA GLN A 83 15.77 29.32 38.22
C GLN A 83 15.33 30.80 38.09
N THR A 84 15.43 31.56 39.19
CA THR A 84 14.97 32.94 39.26
C THR A 84 16.09 33.92 39.54
N ASP A 85 17.22 33.42 40.00
CA ASP A 85 18.29 34.25 40.58
C ASP A 85 19.67 33.73 40.12
N ASP A 86 20.65 34.60 39.95
CA ASP A 86 22.04 34.24 39.70
C ASP A 86 22.67 33.63 40.99
N PHE A 87 23.86 33.01 40.83
CA PHE A 87 24.59 32.48 41.98
C PHE A 87 24.93 33.55 43.01
N LEU A 88 24.62 33.32 44.27
CA LEU A 88 25.02 34.21 45.34
C LEU A 88 26.52 34.10 45.61
N ILE A 89 27.00 32.87 45.72
CA ILE A 89 28.41 32.58 46.00
C ILE A 89 28.94 31.71 44.88
N ASN A 90 29.96 32.15 44.19
CA ASN A 90 30.60 31.39 43.14
C ASN A 90 31.49 30.30 43.76
N ILE A 91 31.07 29.05 43.69
CA ILE A 91 31.81 27.88 44.12
C ILE A 91 32.08 26.99 42.94
N GLU A 92 33.33 26.89 42.51
CA GLU A 92 33.73 25.99 41.45
C GLU A 92 33.70 24.54 41.91
N ILE A 93 33.20 23.68 41.10
CA ILE A 93 33.18 22.24 41.34
C ILE A 93 34.40 21.65 40.58
N ASN A 94 35.20 20.83 41.28
CA ASN A 94 36.32 20.14 40.66
C ASN A 94 35.84 19.32 39.44
N ASN A 95 36.44 19.55 38.28
CA ASN A 95 36.09 18.92 37.01
C ASN A 95 36.28 17.41 37.08
N ILE A 96 35.20 16.69 37.27
CA ILE A 96 35.06 15.28 36.95
C ILE A 96 34.39 15.24 35.59
N SER A 97 34.91 14.49 34.63
CA SER A 97 34.64 14.54 33.17
C SER A 97 33.17 14.40 32.72
N ASP A 98 32.23 14.14 33.60
CA ASP A 98 30.80 13.88 33.25
C ASP A 98 29.80 14.86 33.88
N ARG A 99 30.25 15.99 34.43
CA ARG A 99 29.35 16.97 35.05
C ARG A 99 28.77 17.96 34.05
N VAL A 100 27.48 18.27 34.22
CA VAL A 100 26.75 19.24 33.42
C VAL A 100 27.06 20.68 33.81
N PHE A 101 27.34 20.90 35.10
CA PHE A 101 27.59 22.23 35.66
C PHE A 101 29.03 22.38 36.16
N ASN A 102 29.68 23.48 35.81
CA ASN A 102 31.01 23.82 36.28
C ASN A 102 30.97 24.53 37.63
N GLN A 103 29.79 25.02 38.05
CA GLN A 103 29.59 25.76 39.28
C GLN A 103 28.49 25.08 40.12
N MET A 104 28.64 25.14 41.42
CA MET A 104 27.67 24.61 42.39
C MET A 104 26.29 25.25 42.20
N GLN A 105 25.28 24.45 41.94
CA GLN A 105 23.90 24.90 41.88
C GLN A 105 23.40 25.07 43.34
N GLN A 106 22.85 26.26 43.62
CA GLN A 106 22.53 26.68 45.03
C GLN A 106 21.02 26.93 45.16
N SER A 107 20.47 26.45 46.25
CA SER A 107 19.17 26.94 46.74
C SER A 107 19.41 27.62 48.08
N ILE A 108 18.95 28.85 48.22
CA ILE A 108 19.23 29.65 49.40
C ILE A 108 17.90 30.05 50.06
N THR A 109 17.80 29.79 51.35
CA THR A 109 16.70 30.26 52.19
C THR A 109 17.20 31.39 53.06
N ILE A 110 16.55 32.52 53.02
CA ILE A 110 16.87 33.69 53.85
C ILE A 110 15.80 33.83 54.92
N THR A 111 16.15 33.61 56.18
CA THR A 111 15.23 33.60 57.29
C THR A 111 15.61 34.73 58.29
N PRO A 112 14.64 35.45 58.86
CA PRO A 112 14.92 36.40 59.92
C PRO A 112 15.55 35.68 61.13
N LEU A 113 16.62 36.26 61.71
CA LEU A 113 17.28 35.73 62.89
C LEU A 113 17.02 36.62 64.12
N ASP A 114 17.20 37.93 63.91
CA ASP A 114 16.93 38.95 64.93
C ASP A 114 16.31 40.18 64.25
N LEU A 115 15.08 40.51 64.65
CA LEU A 115 14.34 41.65 64.07
C LEU A 115 14.79 43.00 64.65
N GLU A 116 15.30 43.03 65.88
CA GLU A 116 15.76 44.24 66.52
C GLU A 116 17.11 44.68 65.97
N GLU A 117 18.04 43.75 65.79
CA GLU A 117 19.34 43.99 65.16
C GLU A 117 19.29 43.96 63.63
N GLY A 118 18.15 43.55 63.03
CA GLY A 118 17.96 43.43 61.58
C GLY A 118 18.83 42.35 60.93
N LEU A 119 19.04 41.25 61.67
CA LEU A 119 19.87 40.11 61.23
C LEU A 119 19.03 39.04 60.52
N VAL A 120 19.59 38.49 59.45
CA VAL A 120 19.04 37.33 58.72
C VAL A 120 20.10 36.24 58.64
N ILE A 121 19.61 35.02 58.63
CA ILE A 121 20.44 33.82 58.38
C ILE A 121 20.13 33.31 57.00
N LEU A 122 21.16 33.07 56.20
CA LEU A 122 21.12 32.47 54.86
C LEU A 122 21.57 31.02 55.00
N TYR A 123 20.69 30.10 54.60
CA TYR A 123 21.02 28.70 54.43
C TYR A 123 21.28 28.40 52.97
N ILE A 124 22.50 27.92 52.64
CA ILE A 124 22.91 27.62 51.26
C ILE A 124 22.98 26.11 51.11
N TYR A 125 22.10 25.58 50.29
CA TYR A 125 22.04 24.18 49.97
C TYR A 125 22.72 23.90 48.66
N ASP A 126 23.60 22.88 48.61
CA ASP A 126 24.14 22.32 47.39
C ASP A 126 23.11 21.43 46.71
N ILE A 127 22.51 21.90 45.64
CA ILE A 127 21.52 21.18 44.86
C ILE A 127 22.06 20.74 43.48
N THR A 128 23.40 20.72 43.33
CA THR A 128 24.04 20.44 42.02
C THR A 128 23.63 19.07 41.48
N PHE A 129 23.67 18.03 42.32
CA PHE A 129 23.27 16.69 41.91
C PHE A 129 21.79 16.60 41.48
N LEU A 130 20.90 17.28 42.20
CA LEU A 130 19.47 17.31 41.85
C LEU A 130 19.25 18.09 40.51
N SER A 131 19.97 19.19 40.35
CA SER A 131 19.93 19.99 39.12
C SER A 131 20.45 19.21 37.88
N GLU A 132 21.52 18.42 38.07
CA GLU A 132 22.02 17.55 37.01
C GLU A 132 21.04 16.45 36.58
N ILE A 133 20.38 15.81 37.55
CA ILE A 133 19.34 14.81 37.29
C ILE A 133 18.19 15.44 36.50
N ASN A 134 17.68 16.56 36.97
CA ASN A 134 16.59 17.27 36.32
C ASN A 134 16.94 17.68 34.89
N TYR A 135 18.14 18.20 34.66
CA TYR A 135 18.62 18.55 33.32
C TYR A 135 18.70 17.32 32.39
N LYS A 136 19.28 16.21 32.86
CA LYS A 136 19.35 14.95 32.09
C LYS A 136 17.96 14.39 31.80
N LEU A 137 17.03 14.49 32.76
CA LEU A 137 15.64 14.05 32.58
C LEU A 137 14.91 14.87 31.50
N GLU A 138 15.06 16.19 31.52
CA GLU A 138 14.47 17.06 30.50
C GLU A 138 15.02 16.78 29.09
N ILE A 139 16.33 16.56 28.96
CA ILE A 139 16.93 16.16 27.69
C ILE A 139 16.38 14.80 27.22
N ALA A 140 16.32 13.82 28.10
CA ALA A 140 15.82 12.49 27.76
C ALA A 140 14.33 12.55 27.35
N LYS A 141 13.52 13.32 28.06
CA LYS A 141 12.10 13.54 27.74
C LYS A 141 11.92 14.21 26.40
N LYS A 142 12.72 15.24 26.09
CA LYS A 142 12.71 15.93 24.80
C LYS A 142 13.10 14.97 23.66
N SER A 143 14.18 14.23 23.83
CA SER A 143 14.64 13.25 22.85
C SER A 143 13.61 12.16 22.59
N LEU A 144 12.93 11.67 23.64
CA LEU A 144 11.84 10.68 23.52
C LEU A 144 10.65 11.26 22.74
N SER A 145 10.29 12.53 23.01
CA SER A 145 9.20 13.20 22.26
C SER A 145 9.54 13.35 20.78
N GLU A 146 10.76 13.80 20.48
CA GLU A 146 11.24 13.94 19.08
C GLU A 146 11.24 12.59 18.35
N LYS A 147 11.69 11.52 19.01
CA LYS A 147 11.66 10.18 18.43
C LYS A 147 10.24 9.65 18.21
N ASN A 148 9.31 9.92 19.11
CA ASN A 148 7.91 9.55 18.94
C ASN A 148 7.26 10.31 17.76
N GLU A 149 7.57 11.59 17.59
CA GLU A 149 7.09 12.38 16.44
C GLU A 149 7.67 11.85 15.13
N GLU A 150 8.97 11.52 15.08
CA GLU A 150 9.62 10.91 13.91
C GLU A 150 8.95 9.58 13.53
N LEU A 151 8.72 8.69 14.48
CA LEU A 151 8.04 7.42 14.23
C LEU A 151 6.60 7.60 13.74
N ARG A 152 5.85 8.53 14.29
CA ARG A 152 4.50 8.87 13.81
C ARG A 152 4.53 9.40 12.38
N LEU A 153 5.46 10.30 12.08
CA LEU A 153 5.61 10.83 10.72
C LEU A 153 5.88 9.71 9.71
N ILE A 154 6.75 8.75 10.04
CA ILE A 154 7.03 7.59 9.18
C ILE A 154 5.75 6.79 8.94
N LEU A 155 4.98 6.47 9.98
CA LEU A 155 3.73 5.71 9.87
C LEU A 155 2.67 6.48 9.07
N ASP A 156 2.60 7.80 9.19
CA ASP A 156 1.62 8.64 8.50
C ASP A 156 2.01 8.95 7.04
N THR A 157 3.27 8.70 6.64
CA THR A 157 3.73 8.87 5.25
C THR A 157 3.70 7.57 4.43
N THR A 158 3.35 6.44 5.03
CA THR A 158 3.11 5.19 4.28
C THR A 158 1.88 5.34 3.38
N MET A 159 1.84 4.58 2.29
CA MET A 159 0.63 4.51 1.44
C MET A 159 -0.41 3.53 1.97
N GLU A 160 -0.10 2.80 3.02
CA GLU A 160 -0.94 1.77 3.60
C GLU A 160 -1.64 2.28 4.85
N ALA A 161 -2.91 1.95 5.00
CA ALA A 161 -3.61 2.12 6.26
C ALA A 161 -3.12 1.05 7.24
N ILE A 162 -2.63 1.49 8.41
CA ILE A 162 -2.11 0.62 9.44
C ILE A 162 -3.02 0.71 10.66
N ILE A 163 -3.52 -0.44 11.11
CA ILE A 163 -4.39 -0.55 12.29
C ILE A 163 -3.82 -1.61 13.22
N ILE A 164 -3.72 -1.29 14.49
CA ILE A 164 -3.22 -2.20 15.53
C ILE A 164 -4.40 -2.66 16.39
N PHE A 165 -4.55 -3.97 16.47
CA PHE A 165 -5.59 -4.62 17.27
C PHE A 165 -4.98 -5.31 18.49
N LYS A 166 -5.72 -5.25 19.58
CA LYS A 166 -5.53 -6.07 20.77
C LYS A 166 -6.89 -6.66 21.15
N ASP A 167 -6.95 -7.97 21.39
CA ASP A 167 -8.19 -8.67 21.77
C ASP A 167 -9.38 -8.33 20.85
N ASN A 168 -9.14 -8.31 19.55
CA ASN A 168 -10.10 -7.95 18.48
C ASN A 168 -10.63 -6.50 18.49
N SER A 169 -10.01 -5.61 19.26
CA SER A 169 -10.37 -4.19 19.34
C SER A 169 -9.22 -3.32 18.84
N VAL A 170 -9.54 -2.26 18.09
CA VAL A 170 -8.55 -1.28 17.62
C VAL A 170 -7.95 -0.52 18.82
N VAL A 171 -6.64 -0.57 18.98
CA VAL A 171 -5.90 0.19 20.00
C VAL A 171 -5.13 1.37 19.44
N ASP A 172 -4.70 1.27 18.17
CA ASP A 172 -3.98 2.35 17.49
C ASP A 172 -4.19 2.28 15.97
N CYS A 173 -4.00 3.41 15.26
CA CYS A 173 -4.00 3.47 13.80
C CYS A 173 -3.21 4.70 13.33
N ASN A 174 -2.71 4.65 12.07
CA ASN A 174 -2.09 5.79 11.41
C ASN A 174 -3.15 6.72 10.78
N LYS A 175 -2.69 7.87 10.28
CA LYS A 175 -3.56 8.87 9.63
C LYS A 175 -4.25 8.32 8.38
N ILE A 176 -3.56 7.52 7.58
CA ILE A 176 -4.10 6.91 6.37
C ILE A 176 -5.30 6.01 6.68
N ALA A 177 -5.28 5.27 7.78
CA ALA A 177 -6.44 4.46 8.21
C ALA A 177 -7.66 5.34 8.53
N ILE A 178 -7.46 6.50 9.16
CA ILE A 178 -8.54 7.45 9.46
C ILE A 178 -9.16 7.98 8.16
N GLU A 179 -8.32 8.40 7.20
CA GLU A 179 -8.74 8.91 5.89
C GLU A 179 -9.44 7.82 5.06
N LEU A 180 -8.88 6.60 5.03
CA LEU A 180 -9.42 5.46 4.27
C LEU A 180 -10.86 5.12 4.68
N PHE A 181 -11.17 5.17 5.98
CA PHE A 181 -12.49 4.89 6.50
C PHE A 181 -13.38 6.12 6.62
N ASN A 182 -13.02 7.26 6.02
CA ASN A 182 -13.76 8.54 6.05
C ASN A 182 -14.05 9.04 7.48
N LYS A 183 -13.14 8.77 8.43
CA LYS A 183 -13.27 9.24 9.80
C LYS A 183 -12.65 10.62 9.96
N LYS A 184 -13.15 11.41 10.91
CA LYS A 184 -12.59 12.75 11.21
C LYS A 184 -11.45 12.66 12.20
N MET A 185 -11.56 11.73 13.14
CA MET A 185 -10.63 11.63 14.25
C MET A 185 -10.32 10.16 14.60
N LYS A 186 -9.12 9.93 15.10
CA LYS A 186 -8.61 8.62 15.51
C LYS A 186 -9.52 7.89 16.51
N TYR A 187 -10.08 8.60 17.50
CA TYR A 187 -10.94 8.01 18.52
C TYR A 187 -12.20 7.34 17.96
N GLU A 188 -12.60 7.68 16.72
CA GLU A 188 -13.75 7.06 16.06
C GLU A 188 -13.47 5.63 15.57
N LEU A 189 -12.19 5.27 15.41
CA LEU A 189 -11.75 3.91 15.10
C LEU A 189 -11.35 3.12 16.36
N ILE A 190 -10.87 3.78 17.39
CA ILE A 190 -10.44 3.14 18.63
C ILE A 190 -11.60 2.37 19.29
N ASN A 191 -11.31 1.18 19.82
CA ASN A 191 -12.25 0.23 20.43
C ASN A 191 -13.30 -0.37 19.46
N LYS A 192 -13.24 -0.07 18.16
CA LYS A 192 -14.08 -0.79 17.19
C LYS A 192 -13.53 -2.20 16.96
N SER A 193 -14.46 -3.12 16.67
CA SER A 193 -14.10 -4.47 16.25
C SER A 193 -13.74 -4.46 14.75
N PHE A 194 -12.85 -5.37 14.34
CA PHE A 194 -12.57 -5.56 12.93
C PHE A 194 -13.81 -5.94 12.11
N ASN A 195 -14.74 -6.68 12.72
CA ASN A 195 -16.01 -7.05 12.09
C ASN A 195 -16.92 -5.86 11.74
N ASP A 196 -16.69 -4.68 12.36
CA ASP A 196 -17.45 -3.46 12.04
C ASP A 196 -16.92 -2.77 10.78
N LEU A 197 -15.74 -3.17 10.30
CA LEU A 197 -15.07 -2.62 9.14
C LEU A 197 -15.21 -3.48 7.88
N ILE A 198 -15.85 -4.66 7.97
CA ILE A 198 -15.95 -5.64 6.90
C ILE A 198 -17.41 -5.86 6.52
N HIS A 199 -17.68 -6.01 5.20
CA HIS A 199 -19.01 -6.34 4.69
C HIS A 199 -19.47 -7.76 5.09
N ASN A 200 -18.57 -8.73 5.05
CA ASN A 200 -18.92 -10.15 5.28
C ASN A 200 -18.53 -10.62 6.69
N LYS A 201 -19.45 -10.48 7.63
CA LYS A 201 -19.27 -10.75 9.08
C LYS A 201 -19.03 -12.21 9.46
N ASN A 202 -19.09 -13.14 8.51
CA ASN A 202 -19.02 -14.60 8.80
C ASN A 202 -17.62 -15.21 8.67
N ARG A 203 -16.58 -14.44 8.41
CA ARG A 203 -15.23 -14.94 8.22
C ARG A 203 -14.34 -14.50 9.39
N ASP A 204 -13.64 -15.45 9.99
CA ASP A 204 -12.62 -15.16 11.03
C ASP A 204 -11.32 -14.68 10.34
N ILE A 205 -11.41 -13.51 9.75
CA ILE A 205 -10.39 -12.91 8.87
C ILE A 205 -9.10 -12.61 9.63
N LEU A 206 -9.17 -12.29 10.92
CA LEU A 206 -7.99 -11.98 11.74
C LEU A 206 -7.02 -13.14 11.95
N ASN A 207 -7.37 -14.34 11.51
CA ASN A 207 -6.50 -15.52 11.58
C ASN A 207 -5.89 -15.92 10.22
N GLU A 208 -6.17 -15.18 9.14
CA GLU A 208 -5.53 -15.39 7.84
C GLU A 208 -4.05 -15.00 7.91
N LYS A 209 -3.19 -15.88 7.37
CA LYS A 209 -1.72 -15.69 7.39
C LYS A 209 -1.15 -15.11 6.11
N GLU A 210 -1.89 -15.23 5.01
CA GLU A 210 -1.48 -14.72 3.70
C GLU A 210 -2.29 -13.48 3.34
N PRO A 211 -1.73 -12.53 2.59
CA PRO A 211 -2.48 -11.39 2.09
C PRO A 211 -3.68 -11.85 1.26
N PHE A 212 -4.83 -11.24 1.45
CA PHE A 212 -6.07 -11.56 0.73
C PHE A 212 -6.86 -10.32 0.36
N GLU A 213 -7.66 -10.44 -0.72
CA GLU A 213 -8.58 -9.40 -1.15
C GLU A 213 -9.94 -9.54 -0.43
N THR A 214 -10.51 -8.41 -0.03
CA THR A 214 -11.86 -8.35 0.55
C THR A 214 -12.50 -6.99 0.33
N ASN A 215 -13.82 -6.90 0.53
CA ASN A 215 -14.57 -5.65 0.52
C ASN A 215 -14.69 -5.10 1.92
N LEU A 216 -14.28 -3.85 2.09
CA LEU A 216 -14.41 -3.08 3.32
C LEU A 216 -15.48 -2.00 3.16
N ILE A 217 -15.98 -1.48 4.29
CA ILE A 217 -17.05 -0.49 4.33
C ILE A 217 -16.51 0.79 4.98
N ARG A 218 -16.70 1.94 4.31
CA ARG A 218 -16.46 3.27 4.88
C ARG A 218 -17.61 3.71 5.79
N GLU A 219 -17.44 4.81 6.49
CA GLU A 219 -18.46 5.37 7.38
C GLU A 219 -19.74 5.77 6.66
N ASP A 220 -19.64 6.24 5.44
CA ASP A 220 -20.76 6.63 4.58
C ASP A 220 -21.54 5.44 4.00
N GLY A 221 -21.14 4.21 4.34
CA GLY A 221 -21.71 2.97 3.82
C GLY A 221 -21.17 2.57 2.43
N SER A 222 -20.27 3.33 1.84
CA SER A 222 -19.64 2.96 0.57
C SER A 222 -18.68 1.78 0.78
N GLU A 223 -18.71 0.84 -0.17
CA GLU A 223 -17.81 -0.31 -0.18
C GLU A 223 -16.60 -0.03 -1.07
N PHE A 224 -15.47 -0.60 -0.73
CA PHE A 224 -14.26 -0.55 -1.55
C PHE A 224 -13.47 -1.85 -1.47
N ASN A 225 -12.78 -2.18 -2.55
CA ASN A 225 -11.89 -3.35 -2.62
C ASN A 225 -10.56 -3.04 -1.96
N ALA A 226 -10.13 -3.92 -1.07
CA ALA A 226 -8.84 -3.78 -0.39
C ALA A 226 -8.06 -5.10 -0.32
N ILE A 227 -6.74 -4.98 -0.31
CA ILE A 227 -5.84 -6.07 0.09
C ILE A 227 -5.51 -5.88 1.56
N ILE A 228 -5.71 -6.93 2.33
CA ILE A 228 -5.41 -6.96 3.76
C ILE A 228 -4.24 -7.92 3.99
N ASN A 229 -3.29 -7.48 4.82
CA ASN A 229 -2.23 -8.33 5.34
C ASN A 229 -2.20 -8.21 6.87
N ILE A 230 -2.15 -9.35 7.56
CA ILE A 230 -2.24 -9.43 9.02
C ILE A 230 -0.98 -10.08 9.56
N LYS A 231 -0.37 -9.43 10.55
CA LYS A 231 0.82 -9.95 11.24
C LYS A 231 0.62 -9.91 12.76
N ASP A 232 0.90 -11.04 13.39
CA ASP A 232 0.97 -11.12 14.84
C ASP A 232 2.32 -10.58 15.35
N THR A 233 2.28 -9.77 16.40
CA THR A 233 3.46 -9.26 17.10
C THR A 233 3.25 -9.33 18.59
N SER A 234 4.33 -9.39 19.36
CA SER A 234 4.26 -9.38 20.81
C SER A 234 5.05 -8.22 21.40
N LEU A 235 4.43 -7.48 22.32
CA LEU A 235 5.07 -6.41 23.06
C LEU A 235 4.70 -6.57 24.55
N ASN A 236 5.69 -6.58 25.44
CA ASN A 236 5.49 -6.74 26.89
C ASN A 236 4.61 -7.96 27.26
N ASN A 237 4.84 -9.12 26.62
CA ASN A 237 4.06 -10.35 26.78
C ASN A 237 2.57 -10.23 26.41
N GLN A 238 2.19 -9.22 25.65
CA GLN A 238 0.85 -9.05 25.09
C GLN A 238 0.92 -9.24 23.58
N ILE A 239 -0.08 -9.94 23.01
CA ILE A 239 -0.17 -10.19 21.57
C ILE A 239 -0.98 -9.05 20.94
N PHE A 240 -0.43 -8.51 19.87
CA PHE A 240 -1.08 -7.52 19.02
C PHE A 240 -1.14 -8.05 17.59
N LYS A 241 -2.19 -7.68 16.87
CA LYS A 241 -2.30 -7.91 15.43
C LYS A 241 -2.13 -6.59 14.70
N ILE A 242 -1.16 -6.54 13.80
CA ILE A 242 -0.95 -5.39 12.90
C ILE A 242 -1.64 -5.73 11.59
N VAL A 243 -2.63 -4.95 11.24
CA VAL A 243 -3.39 -5.07 9.99
C VAL A 243 -2.99 -3.92 9.07
N THR A 244 -2.43 -4.27 7.92
CA THR A 244 -2.17 -3.31 6.84
C THR A 244 -3.24 -3.46 5.77
N ILE A 245 -3.78 -2.33 5.29
CA ILE A 245 -4.86 -2.26 4.33
C ILE A 245 -4.44 -1.36 3.18
N VAL A 246 -4.51 -1.89 1.96
CA VAL A 246 -4.26 -1.15 0.72
C VAL A 246 -5.57 -1.06 -0.06
N ASP A 247 -6.03 0.16 -0.33
CA ASP A 247 -7.16 0.40 -1.23
C ASP A 247 -6.73 0.10 -2.67
N ILE A 248 -7.44 -0.81 -3.31
CA ILE A 248 -7.19 -1.22 -4.71
C ILE A 248 -8.33 -0.84 -5.65
N GLU A 249 -9.24 0.05 -5.23
CA GLU A 249 -10.40 0.47 -6.04
C GLU A 249 -9.96 1.09 -7.37
N ASP A 250 -9.01 2.03 -7.33
CA ASP A 250 -8.45 2.65 -8.55
C ASP A 250 -7.73 1.64 -9.45
N LEU A 251 -7.05 0.67 -8.87
CA LEU A 251 -6.40 -0.40 -9.63
C LEU A 251 -7.44 -1.27 -10.34
N LYS A 252 -8.46 -1.73 -9.62
CA LYS A 252 -9.58 -2.51 -10.18
C LYS A 252 -10.32 -1.75 -11.28
N ARG A 253 -10.56 -0.45 -11.07
CA ARG A 253 -11.18 0.41 -12.08
C ARG A 253 -10.34 0.51 -13.36
N LYS A 254 -9.04 0.73 -13.24
CA LYS A 254 -8.13 0.75 -14.40
C LYS A 254 -8.10 -0.59 -15.12
N GLU A 255 -8.04 -1.68 -14.39
CA GLU A 255 -8.08 -3.02 -14.96
C GLU A 255 -9.37 -3.29 -15.73
N ASN A 256 -10.53 -2.89 -15.19
CA ASN A 256 -11.82 -3.03 -15.86
C ASN A 256 -11.89 -2.18 -17.14
N LEU A 257 -11.39 -0.94 -17.10
CA LEU A 257 -11.28 -0.09 -18.30
C LEU A 257 -10.38 -0.70 -19.37
N MET A 258 -9.24 -1.29 -18.99
CA MET A 258 -8.37 -1.99 -19.94
C MET A 258 -9.06 -3.21 -20.55
N ALA A 259 -9.82 -3.97 -19.76
CA ALA A 259 -10.60 -5.10 -20.26
C ALA A 259 -11.63 -4.64 -21.29
N GLU A 260 -12.36 -3.58 -21.01
CA GLU A 260 -13.35 -3.00 -21.92
C GLU A 260 -12.70 -2.48 -23.21
N GLN A 261 -11.59 -1.75 -23.12
CA GLN A 261 -10.83 -1.30 -24.29
C GLN A 261 -10.34 -2.46 -25.17
N THR A 262 -9.85 -3.53 -24.56
CA THR A 262 -9.39 -4.72 -25.27
C THR A 262 -10.55 -5.40 -25.99
N LYS A 263 -11.70 -5.51 -25.33
CA LYS A 263 -12.93 -6.04 -25.91
C LYS A 263 -13.37 -5.21 -27.12
N LEU A 264 -13.40 -3.87 -26.96
CA LEU A 264 -13.77 -2.95 -28.05
C LEU A 264 -12.80 -3.03 -29.25
N ALA A 265 -11.50 -3.18 -29.00
CA ALA A 265 -10.51 -3.34 -30.05
C ALA A 265 -10.71 -4.65 -30.83
N ALA A 266 -10.92 -5.77 -30.14
CA ALA A 266 -11.24 -7.06 -30.76
C ALA A 266 -12.56 -6.99 -31.57
N MET A 267 -13.57 -6.31 -31.05
CA MET A 267 -14.83 -6.04 -31.76
C MET A 267 -14.61 -5.23 -33.03
N GLY A 268 -13.77 -4.18 -33.01
CA GLY A 268 -13.48 -3.35 -34.17
C GLY A 268 -12.86 -4.17 -35.32
N GLU A 269 -11.93 -5.06 -35.03
CA GLU A 269 -11.32 -5.98 -36.00
C GLU A 269 -12.36 -6.97 -36.58
N MET A 270 -13.20 -7.54 -35.69
CA MET A 270 -14.26 -8.48 -36.09
C MET A 270 -15.35 -7.81 -36.97
N LEU A 271 -15.75 -6.56 -36.63
CA LEU A 271 -16.76 -5.84 -37.41
C LEU A 271 -16.35 -5.66 -38.87
N GLY A 272 -15.05 -5.37 -39.14
CA GLY A 272 -14.52 -5.32 -40.48
C GLY A 272 -14.68 -6.65 -41.24
N ASN A 273 -14.41 -7.75 -40.54
CA ASN A 273 -14.51 -9.11 -41.07
C ASN A 273 -15.97 -9.53 -41.30
N ILE A 274 -16.87 -9.24 -40.37
CA ILE A 274 -18.30 -9.53 -40.48
C ILE A 274 -18.95 -8.77 -41.62
N ALA A 275 -18.59 -7.52 -41.86
CA ALA A 275 -19.09 -6.76 -43.04
C ALA A 275 -18.77 -7.44 -44.38
N HIS A 276 -17.58 -8.04 -44.48
CA HIS A 276 -17.19 -8.85 -45.65
C HIS A 276 -17.94 -10.17 -45.72
N GLN A 277 -18.09 -10.84 -44.59
CA GLN A 277 -18.83 -12.11 -44.49
C GLN A 277 -20.33 -11.97 -44.81
N TRP A 278 -20.95 -10.83 -44.43
CA TRP A 278 -22.36 -10.58 -44.78
C TRP A 278 -22.55 -10.25 -46.25
N ARG A 279 -21.59 -9.59 -46.90
CA ARG A 279 -21.67 -9.30 -48.33
C ARG A 279 -21.76 -10.57 -49.17
N GLN A 280 -21.05 -11.63 -48.84
CA GLN A 280 -21.05 -12.89 -49.61
C GLN A 280 -22.42 -13.55 -49.66
N PRO A 281 -23.08 -13.89 -48.54
CA PRO A 281 -24.43 -14.49 -48.58
C PRO A 281 -25.48 -13.54 -49.16
N LEU A 282 -25.38 -12.23 -48.91
CA LEU A 282 -26.27 -11.24 -49.54
C LEU A 282 -26.12 -11.23 -51.06
N ASN A 283 -24.91 -11.36 -51.59
CA ASN A 283 -24.65 -11.49 -53.04
C ASN A 283 -25.25 -12.80 -53.57
N ILE A 284 -25.13 -13.94 -52.86
CA ILE A 284 -25.73 -15.20 -53.26
C ILE A 284 -27.26 -15.06 -53.33
N ILE A 285 -27.89 -14.47 -52.32
CA ILE A 285 -29.33 -14.21 -52.28
C ILE A 285 -29.74 -13.31 -53.46
N SER A 286 -29.01 -12.21 -53.67
CA SER A 286 -29.26 -11.26 -54.74
C SER A 286 -29.13 -11.89 -56.15
N MET A 287 -28.05 -12.67 -56.37
CA MET A 287 -27.84 -13.39 -57.66
C MET A 287 -28.89 -14.47 -57.90
N SER A 288 -29.24 -15.25 -56.85
CA SER A 288 -30.30 -16.26 -56.95
C SER A 288 -31.65 -15.64 -57.27
N SER A 289 -31.99 -14.52 -56.61
CA SER A 289 -33.23 -13.78 -56.84
C SER A 289 -33.26 -13.15 -58.26
N SER A 290 -32.13 -12.58 -58.70
CA SER A 290 -32.01 -12.01 -60.06
C SER A 290 -32.11 -13.07 -61.16
N ASN A 291 -31.51 -14.25 -60.93
CA ASN A 291 -31.62 -15.38 -61.88
C ASN A 291 -33.06 -15.92 -61.94
N LEU A 292 -33.75 -16.05 -60.82
CA LEU A 292 -35.16 -16.43 -60.79
C LEU A 292 -36.03 -15.41 -61.58
N LYS A 293 -35.83 -14.11 -61.37
CA LYS A 293 -36.51 -13.06 -62.08
C LYS A 293 -36.29 -13.14 -63.58
N LEU A 294 -34.99 -13.27 -63.98
CA LEU A 294 -34.64 -13.38 -65.42
C LEU A 294 -35.32 -14.60 -66.06
N LYS A 295 -35.23 -15.80 -65.44
CA LYS A 295 -35.87 -17.03 -65.98
C LYS A 295 -37.40 -16.91 -66.03
N ASN A 296 -38.00 -16.22 -65.13
CA ASN A 296 -39.45 -15.94 -65.15
C ASN A 296 -39.81 -15.00 -66.33
N ASP A 297 -39.03 -13.93 -66.53
CA ASP A 297 -39.25 -12.96 -67.58
C ASP A 297 -39.09 -13.54 -69.00
N ILE A 298 -38.24 -14.53 -69.23
CA ILE A 298 -38.04 -15.24 -70.48
C ILE A 298 -38.94 -16.50 -70.63
N GLY A 299 -39.74 -16.82 -69.61
CA GLY A 299 -40.67 -17.97 -69.60
C GLY A 299 -39.96 -19.35 -69.44
N GLU A 300 -38.73 -19.41 -69.01
CA GLU A 300 -37.93 -20.62 -68.76
C GLU A 300 -37.89 -21.09 -67.29
N LEU A 301 -38.75 -20.52 -66.44
CA LEU A 301 -38.80 -20.88 -65.01
C LEU A 301 -39.48 -22.23 -64.81
N CYS A 302 -38.72 -23.29 -64.51
CA CYS A 302 -39.27 -24.57 -64.15
C CYS A 302 -39.35 -24.75 -62.60
N SER A 303 -40.26 -25.64 -62.14
CA SER A 303 -40.51 -25.87 -60.73
C SER A 303 -39.30 -26.36 -59.94
N SER A 304 -38.42 -27.13 -60.54
CA SER A 304 -37.17 -27.59 -59.95
C SER A 304 -36.19 -26.44 -59.70
N THR A 305 -35.95 -25.57 -60.70
CA THR A 305 -35.08 -24.38 -60.57
C THR A 305 -35.60 -23.41 -59.53
N LEU A 306 -36.93 -23.24 -59.46
CA LEU A 306 -37.58 -22.41 -58.44
C LEU A 306 -37.30 -22.98 -57.05
N SER A 307 -37.56 -24.26 -56.84
CA SER A 307 -37.37 -24.94 -55.56
C SER A 307 -35.92 -24.93 -55.08
N GLU A 308 -34.95 -25.18 -55.97
CA GLU A 308 -33.53 -25.16 -55.69
C GLU A 308 -33.05 -23.75 -55.26
N SER A 309 -33.44 -22.73 -56.05
CA SER A 309 -33.05 -21.35 -55.76
C SER A 309 -33.67 -20.83 -54.44
N LEU A 310 -34.94 -21.11 -54.18
CA LEU A 310 -35.57 -20.80 -52.89
C LEU A 310 -34.93 -21.51 -51.71
N SER A 311 -34.58 -22.80 -51.89
CA SER A 311 -33.89 -23.56 -50.83
C SER A 311 -32.50 -23.03 -50.55
N LEU A 312 -31.79 -22.53 -51.59
CA LEU A 312 -30.49 -21.87 -51.44
C LEU A 312 -30.64 -20.55 -50.68
N ILE A 313 -31.62 -19.72 -51.06
CA ILE A 313 -31.89 -18.44 -50.41
C ILE A 313 -32.21 -18.65 -48.93
N LEU A 314 -33.14 -19.59 -48.61
CA LEU A 314 -33.54 -19.90 -47.23
C LEU A 314 -32.36 -20.40 -46.40
N ARG A 315 -31.56 -21.31 -46.92
CA ARG A 315 -30.36 -21.82 -46.24
C ARG A 315 -29.33 -20.74 -45.97
N THR A 316 -29.11 -19.84 -46.93
CA THR A 316 -28.19 -18.71 -46.83
C THR A 316 -28.68 -17.68 -45.81
N THR A 317 -29.99 -17.43 -45.75
CA THR A 317 -30.60 -16.51 -44.78
C THR A 317 -30.49 -17.06 -43.35
N ASN A 318 -30.76 -18.37 -43.14
CA ASN A 318 -30.61 -19.01 -41.86
C ASN A 318 -29.14 -18.96 -41.37
N HIS A 319 -28.20 -19.23 -42.27
CA HIS A 319 -26.76 -19.11 -41.93
C HIS A 319 -26.37 -17.69 -41.51
N LEU A 320 -26.94 -16.65 -42.16
CA LEU A 320 -26.73 -15.26 -41.78
C LEU A 320 -27.28 -14.99 -40.37
N SER A 321 -28.48 -15.48 -40.05
CA SER A 321 -29.09 -15.34 -38.73
C SER A 321 -28.22 -16.01 -37.66
N ASP A 322 -27.80 -17.25 -37.86
CA ASP A 322 -26.95 -18.00 -36.94
C ASP A 322 -25.61 -17.26 -36.68
N THR A 323 -25.04 -16.64 -37.73
CA THR A 323 -23.82 -15.85 -37.60
C THR A 323 -24.02 -14.59 -36.75
N ILE A 324 -25.18 -13.92 -36.90
CA ILE A 324 -25.56 -12.74 -36.11
C ILE A 324 -25.73 -13.14 -34.62
N ASP A 325 -26.41 -14.26 -34.36
CA ASP A 325 -26.67 -14.74 -33.01
C ASP A 325 -25.35 -15.12 -32.30
N THR A 326 -24.46 -15.83 -33.01
CA THR A 326 -23.12 -16.18 -32.50
C THR A 326 -22.29 -14.92 -32.18
N PHE A 327 -22.39 -13.88 -33.03
CA PHE A 327 -21.72 -12.62 -32.77
C PHE A 327 -22.30 -11.87 -31.57
N ASN A 328 -23.63 -11.81 -31.48
CA ASN A 328 -24.31 -11.17 -30.33
C ASN A 328 -23.98 -11.87 -29.01
N ASP A 329 -23.90 -13.20 -29.01
CA ASP A 329 -23.51 -13.96 -27.81
C ASP A 329 -22.06 -13.70 -27.43
N PHE A 330 -21.15 -13.58 -28.39
CA PHE A 330 -19.75 -13.18 -28.13
C PHE A 330 -19.65 -11.79 -27.47
N LEU A 331 -20.59 -10.87 -27.77
CA LEU A 331 -20.59 -9.50 -27.21
C LEU A 331 -21.09 -9.44 -25.77
N LYS A 332 -21.88 -10.42 -25.32
CA LYS A 332 -22.38 -10.47 -23.96
C LYS A 332 -21.23 -10.64 -22.97
N THR A 333 -21.31 -9.99 -21.83
CA THR A 333 -20.37 -10.21 -20.72
C THR A 333 -20.96 -11.25 -19.79
N ASP A 334 -20.22 -12.31 -19.54
CA ASP A 334 -20.63 -13.32 -18.55
C ASP A 334 -20.61 -12.71 -17.17
N LYS A 335 -21.72 -12.73 -16.48
CA LYS A 335 -21.83 -12.33 -15.07
C LYS A 335 -21.65 -13.52 -14.13
N GLU A 336 -21.96 -14.71 -14.62
CA GLU A 336 -21.95 -15.94 -13.84
C GLU A 336 -21.28 -17.08 -14.64
N LYS A 337 -20.67 -18.02 -13.94
CA LYS A 337 -20.10 -19.23 -14.56
C LYS A 337 -21.21 -20.12 -15.07
N SER A 338 -21.03 -20.67 -16.25
CA SER A 338 -21.93 -21.61 -16.89
C SER A 338 -21.22 -22.91 -17.27
N PHE A 339 -21.98 -23.99 -17.37
CA PHE A 339 -21.48 -25.28 -17.81
C PHE A 339 -21.55 -25.36 -19.32
N PHE A 340 -20.42 -25.47 -20.02
CA PHE A 340 -20.37 -25.49 -21.48
C PHE A 340 -19.35 -26.48 -22.04
N ASN A 341 -19.59 -26.96 -23.27
CA ASN A 341 -18.68 -27.79 -24.02
C ASN A 341 -17.58 -26.94 -24.65
N VAL A 342 -16.32 -27.19 -24.28
CA VAL A 342 -15.16 -26.43 -24.77
C VAL A 342 -14.98 -26.60 -26.28
N ASN A 343 -15.19 -27.82 -26.82
CA ASN A 343 -15.01 -28.09 -28.24
C ASN A 343 -16.06 -27.38 -29.11
N GLU A 344 -17.30 -27.31 -28.64
CA GLU A 344 -18.35 -26.51 -29.31
C GLU A 344 -18.02 -25.02 -29.29
N ASN A 345 -17.57 -24.52 -28.16
CA ASN A 345 -17.19 -23.12 -28.02
C ASN A 345 -15.99 -22.78 -28.94
N ILE A 346 -14.99 -23.66 -29.03
CA ILE A 346 -13.88 -23.53 -30.00
C ILE A 346 -14.38 -23.51 -31.43
N LYS A 347 -15.29 -24.43 -31.83
CA LYS A 347 -15.85 -24.47 -33.19
C LYS A 347 -16.64 -23.20 -33.51
N ASN A 348 -17.45 -22.71 -32.59
CA ASN A 348 -18.20 -21.46 -32.73
C ASN A 348 -17.28 -20.27 -32.87
N SER A 349 -16.21 -20.17 -32.04
CA SER A 349 -15.20 -19.13 -32.13
C SER A 349 -14.48 -19.15 -33.50
N ILE A 350 -14.12 -20.33 -34.00
CA ILE A 350 -13.49 -20.48 -35.30
C ILE A 350 -14.44 -20.02 -36.43
N SER A 351 -15.73 -20.37 -36.35
CA SER A 351 -16.70 -19.98 -37.37
C SER A 351 -16.78 -18.48 -37.60
N LEU A 352 -16.50 -17.68 -36.59
CA LEU A 352 -16.45 -16.21 -36.66
C LEU A 352 -15.24 -15.68 -37.46
N VAL A 353 -14.15 -16.45 -37.55
CA VAL A 353 -12.88 -16.00 -38.17
C VAL A 353 -12.45 -16.82 -39.38
N ASP A 354 -13.02 -18.02 -39.60
CA ASP A 354 -12.58 -18.98 -40.62
C ASP A 354 -12.54 -18.42 -42.05
N SER A 355 -13.61 -17.76 -42.48
CA SER A 355 -13.67 -17.19 -43.85
C SER A 355 -12.62 -16.06 -44.04
N PHE A 356 -12.33 -15.31 -43.00
CA PHE A 356 -11.31 -14.28 -43.01
C PHE A 356 -9.90 -14.89 -43.08
N PHE A 357 -9.62 -15.95 -42.34
CA PHE A 357 -8.33 -16.63 -42.35
C PHE A 357 -8.07 -17.29 -43.72
N LYS A 358 -9.08 -17.84 -44.35
CA LYS A 358 -8.99 -18.39 -45.70
C LYS A 358 -8.58 -17.32 -46.77
N ASN A 359 -8.99 -16.06 -46.59
CA ASN A 359 -8.56 -14.96 -47.46
C ASN A 359 -7.04 -14.68 -47.38
N PHE A 360 -6.38 -15.08 -46.28
CA PHE A 360 -4.93 -15.01 -46.10
C PHE A 360 -4.21 -16.33 -46.34
N ASN A 361 -4.87 -17.32 -46.98
CA ASN A 361 -4.35 -18.67 -47.20
C ASN A 361 -3.91 -19.36 -45.89
N ILE A 362 -4.69 -19.19 -44.82
CA ILE A 362 -4.46 -19.82 -43.53
C ILE A 362 -5.51 -20.90 -43.29
N ASP A 363 -5.06 -22.13 -43.08
CA ASP A 363 -5.92 -23.24 -42.69
C ASP A 363 -5.84 -23.56 -41.19
N ILE A 364 -6.99 -23.90 -40.62
CA ILE A 364 -7.12 -24.32 -39.23
C ILE A 364 -7.40 -25.83 -39.19
N ILE A 365 -6.52 -26.55 -38.52
CA ILE A 365 -6.66 -27.99 -38.31
C ILE A 365 -7.06 -28.29 -36.87
N LEU A 366 -8.13 -29.05 -36.68
CA LEU A 366 -8.69 -29.42 -35.39
C LEU A 366 -8.36 -30.85 -35.04
N ASP A 367 -7.80 -31.08 -33.86
CA ASP A 367 -7.58 -32.39 -33.22
C ASP A 367 -8.20 -32.30 -31.81
N LEU A 368 -9.53 -32.47 -31.75
CA LEU A 368 -10.32 -32.23 -30.54
C LEU A 368 -10.70 -33.56 -29.91
N GLU A 369 -10.36 -33.78 -28.64
CA GLU A 369 -10.81 -34.91 -27.84
C GLU A 369 -12.30 -34.72 -27.51
N GLU A 370 -13.08 -35.82 -27.50
CA GLU A 370 -14.54 -35.77 -27.37
C GLU A 370 -15.01 -35.24 -25.99
N ASP A 371 -16.13 -34.50 -25.99
CA ASP A 371 -16.99 -34.11 -24.87
C ASP A 371 -16.30 -33.60 -23.59
N ILE A 372 -15.58 -32.49 -23.72
CA ILE A 372 -14.98 -31.85 -22.57
C ILE A 372 -15.85 -30.68 -22.11
N PHE A 373 -16.42 -30.81 -20.92
CA PHE A 373 -17.23 -29.77 -20.29
C PHE A 373 -16.48 -29.12 -19.13
N ILE A 374 -16.64 -27.80 -18.99
CA ILE A 374 -16.11 -27.03 -17.84
C ILE A 374 -17.18 -26.09 -17.30
N ASN A 375 -17.10 -25.77 -15.99
CA ASN A 375 -17.93 -24.73 -15.38
C ASN A 375 -17.10 -23.44 -15.30
N SER A 376 -17.30 -22.55 -16.26
CA SER A 376 -16.52 -21.31 -16.40
C SER A 376 -17.27 -20.23 -17.19
N LEU A 377 -16.55 -19.17 -17.59
CA LEU A 377 -17.08 -18.00 -18.32
C LEU A 377 -16.93 -18.25 -19.83
N ALA A 378 -17.98 -18.72 -20.50
CA ALA A 378 -17.94 -19.18 -21.89
C ALA A 378 -17.53 -18.08 -22.87
N ASN A 379 -18.06 -16.86 -22.70
CA ASN A 379 -17.75 -15.73 -23.60
C ASN A 379 -16.35 -15.16 -23.38
N GLU A 380 -15.89 -15.11 -22.10
CA GLU A 380 -14.50 -14.73 -21.80
C GLU A 380 -13.50 -15.76 -22.37
N PHE A 381 -13.83 -17.04 -22.32
CA PHE A 381 -13.03 -18.09 -22.98
C PHE A 381 -12.96 -17.86 -24.49
N SER A 382 -14.10 -17.62 -25.15
CA SER A 382 -14.16 -17.32 -26.59
C SER A 382 -13.30 -16.09 -26.95
N GLN A 383 -13.37 -15.05 -26.13
CA GLN A 383 -12.58 -13.81 -26.30
C GLN A 383 -11.07 -14.10 -26.20
N ALA A 384 -10.65 -14.83 -25.19
CA ALA A 384 -9.24 -15.22 -25.00
C ALA A 384 -8.75 -16.07 -26.18
N PHE A 385 -9.56 -17.04 -26.62
CA PHE A 385 -9.25 -17.93 -27.72
C PHE A 385 -9.11 -17.20 -29.07
N ILE A 386 -10.08 -16.33 -29.41
CA ILE A 386 -10.06 -15.53 -30.65
C ILE A 386 -8.86 -14.58 -30.65
N ASN A 387 -8.50 -14.01 -29.51
CA ASN A 387 -7.34 -13.14 -29.42
C ASN A 387 -6.03 -13.88 -29.74
N ILE A 388 -5.88 -15.13 -29.29
CA ILE A 388 -4.72 -15.97 -29.65
C ILE A 388 -4.73 -16.27 -31.16
N LEU A 389 -5.90 -16.62 -31.72
CA LEU A 389 -6.03 -16.88 -33.17
C LEU A 389 -5.65 -15.66 -34.02
N ASN A 390 -6.12 -14.47 -33.65
CA ASN A 390 -5.76 -13.22 -34.35
C ASN A 390 -4.26 -12.92 -34.24
N ASN A 391 -3.63 -13.18 -33.10
CA ASN A 391 -2.18 -13.03 -32.97
C ASN A 391 -1.42 -14.04 -33.86
N ALA A 392 -1.89 -15.30 -33.95
CA ALA A 392 -1.32 -16.28 -34.84
C ALA A 392 -1.45 -15.87 -36.32
N LYS A 393 -2.64 -15.39 -36.73
CA LYS A 393 -2.87 -14.84 -38.09
C LYS A 393 -1.90 -13.69 -38.41
N ASP A 394 -1.80 -12.72 -37.49
CA ASP A 394 -0.94 -11.55 -37.71
C ASP A 394 0.53 -11.94 -37.84
N ALA A 395 0.99 -12.90 -37.01
CA ALA A 395 2.33 -13.44 -37.07
C ALA A 395 2.58 -14.19 -38.38
N ILE A 396 1.61 -14.96 -38.87
CA ILE A 396 1.67 -15.66 -40.18
C ILE A 396 1.79 -14.64 -41.32
N VAL A 397 0.91 -13.65 -41.34
CA VAL A 397 0.90 -12.60 -42.40
C VAL A 397 2.21 -11.80 -42.40
N LEU A 398 2.80 -11.51 -41.24
CA LEU A 398 4.05 -10.76 -41.19
C LEU A 398 5.29 -11.60 -41.57
N ASN A 399 5.34 -12.88 -41.21
CA ASN A 399 6.55 -13.69 -41.28
C ASN A 399 6.62 -14.67 -42.45
N LEU A 400 5.47 -14.98 -43.07
CA LEU A 400 5.43 -15.85 -44.25
C LEU A 400 5.42 -14.99 -45.54
N LYS A 401 6.03 -15.52 -46.61
CA LYS A 401 6.02 -14.89 -47.94
C LYS A 401 4.67 -15.13 -48.61
N ASP A 402 4.31 -14.29 -49.57
CA ASP A 402 3.01 -14.29 -50.27
C ASP A 402 2.55 -15.68 -50.82
N ASN A 403 3.47 -16.61 -51.07
CA ASN A 403 3.18 -17.97 -51.54
C ASN A 403 3.36 -19.06 -50.48
N GLU A 404 3.63 -18.70 -49.25
CA GLU A 404 3.75 -19.69 -48.14
C GLU A 404 2.37 -19.92 -47.53
N TYR A 405 2.09 -21.16 -47.18
CA TYR A 405 0.81 -21.62 -46.63
C TYR A 405 0.78 -21.41 -45.11
N GLY A 406 -0.19 -20.66 -44.64
CA GLY A 406 -0.43 -20.45 -43.21
C GLY A 406 -1.16 -21.65 -42.59
N LEU A 407 -0.71 -22.05 -41.41
CA LEU A 407 -1.25 -23.22 -40.72
C LEU A 407 -1.39 -22.95 -39.22
N ILE A 408 -2.59 -23.18 -38.69
CA ILE A 408 -2.86 -23.18 -37.27
C ILE A 408 -3.41 -24.54 -36.86
N LYS A 409 -2.75 -25.23 -35.89
CA LYS A 409 -3.21 -26.49 -35.32
C LYS A 409 -3.78 -26.26 -33.94
N ILE A 410 -5.00 -26.72 -33.70
CA ILE A 410 -5.68 -26.63 -32.42
C ILE A 410 -5.91 -28.04 -31.92
N LYS A 411 -5.44 -28.32 -30.71
CA LYS A 411 -5.59 -29.63 -30.05
C LYS A 411 -6.17 -29.44 -28.67
N THR A 412 -7.17 -30.24 -28.32
CA THR A 412 -7.68 -30.37 -26.97
C THR A 412 -7.36 -31.75 -26.40
N LYS A 413 -7.00 -31.77 -25.11
CA LYS A 413 -6.72 -33.03 -24.41
C LYS A 413 -7.15 -32.90 -22.95
N LYS A 414 -7.81 -33.93 -22.45
CA LYS A 414 -8.10 -34.07 -21.01
C LYS A 414 -6.89 -34.67 -20.31
N ILE A 415 -6.37 -33.97 -19.29
CA ILE A 415 -5.24 -34.42 -18.47
C ILE A 415 -5.66 -34.36 -17.01
N ASP A 416 -5.97 -35.47 -16.42
CA ASP A 416 -6.46 -35.61 -15.03
C ASP A 416 -7.68 -34.69 -14.76
N LYS A 417 -7.50 -33.69 -13.93
CA LYS A 417 -8.53 -32.72 -13.55
C LYS A 417 -8.49 -31.40 -14.39
N PHE A 418 -7.72 -31.42 -15.47
CA PHE A 418 -7.56 -30.23 -16.33
C PHE A 418 -7.87 -30.57 -17.79
N ILE A 419 -8.30 -29.58 -18.54
CA ILE A 419 -8.23 -29.56 -19.99
C ILE A 419 -6.98 -28.80 -20.42
N GLU A 420 -6.20 -29.36 -21.34
CA GLU A 420 -5.12 -28.67 -22.04
C GLU A 420 -5.57 -28.38 -23.48
N ILE A 421 -5.48 -27.11 -23.87
CA ILE A 421 -5.77 -26.62 -25.22
C ILE A 421 -4.46 -26.09 -25.79
N SER A 422 -3.99 -26.64 -26.89
CA SER A 422 -2.78 -26.22 -27.60
C SER A 422 -3.17 -25.55 -28.90
N ILE A 423 -2.65 -24.34 -29.15
CA ILE A 423 -2.82 -23.58 -30.38
C ILE A 423 -1.42 -23.35 -30.93
N LEU A 424 -1.09 -23.97 -32.05
CA LEU A 424 0.24 -23.97 -32.67
C LEU A 424 0.16 -23.38 -34.08
N ASP A 425 0.86 -22.27 -34.32
CA ASP A 425 1.03 -21.68 -35.66
C ASP A 425 2.31 -22.16 -36.36
N ASN A 426 2.51 -21.72 -37.62
CA ASN A 426 3.73 -21.94 -38.38
C ASN A 426 4.48 -20.61 -38.70
N ALA A 427 4.31 -19.59 -37.90
CA ALA A 427 4.82 -18.25 -38.13
C ALA A 427 6.29 -18.03 -37.74
N LYS A 428 7.13 -19.09 -37.72
CA LYS A 428 8.55 -19.09 -37.34
C LYS A 428 8.84 -18.83 -35.84
N GLY A 429 7.79 -18.78 -35.01
CA GLY A 429 7.90 -18.61 -33.55
C GLY A 429 8.14 -17.16 -33.11
N ILE A 430 8.44 -17.00 -31.84
CA ILE A 430 8.66 -15.73 -31.14
C ILE A 430 10.12 -15.61 -30.72
N GLU A 431 10.73 -14.45 -30.84
CA GLU A 431 12.11 -14.20 -30.40
C GLU A 431 12.25 -14.51 -28.90
N LYS A 432 13.36 -15.16 -28.52
CA LYS A 432 13.57 -15.63 -27.14
C LYS A 432 13.55 -14.51 -26.11
N ASP A 433 14.06 -13.34 -26.48
CA ASP A 433 14.21 -12.19 -25.59
C ASP A 433 12.86 -11.52 -25.23
N ILE A 434 11.82 -11.78 -26.01
CA ILE A 434 10.48 -11.22 -25.81
C ILE A 434 9.46 -12.24 -25.31
N LEU A 435 9.76 -13.55 -25.34
CA LEU A 435 8.83 -14.61 -24.91
C LEU A 435 8.20 -14.36 -23.54
N ASN A 436 8.97 -13.86 -22.59
CA ASN A 436 8.47 -13.57 -21.24
C ASN A 436 7.70 -12.25 -21.16
N LYS A 437 7.86 -11.36 -22.13
CA LYS A 437 7.29 -10.01 -22.15
C LYS A 437 5.96 -9.93 -22.91
N ILE A 438 5.64 -10.91 -23.76
CA ILE A 438 4.42 -10.86 -24.61
C ILE A 438 3.12 -10.77 -23.81
N PHE A 439 3.15 -11.14 -22.52
CA PHE A 439 2.01 -11.05 -21.62
C PHE A 439 2.04 -9.78 -20.73
N GLU A 440 3.03 -8.89 -20.90
CA GLU A 440 3.07 -7.61 -20.20
C GLU A 440 2.06 -6.64 -20.82
N PRO A 441 1.40 -5.78 -20.04
CA PRO A 441 0.47 -4.80 -20.57
C PRO A 441 1.20 -3.81 -21.49
N TYR A 442 0.54 -3.43 -22.58
CA TYR A 442 1.06 -2.51 -23.62
C TYR A 442 2.27 -3.02 -24.41
N PHE A 443 2.72 -4.24 -24.20
CA PHE A 443 3.79 -4.83 -24.98
C PHE A 443 3.28 -5.21 -26.38
N THR A 444 3.90 -4.68 -27.43
CA THR A 444 3.59 -4.99 -28.83
C THR A 444 4.82 -4.89 -29.69
N THR A 445 4.95 -5.80 -30.65
CA THR A 445 5.94 -5.76 -31.76
C THR A 445 5.35 -5.14 -33.02
N LYS A 446 4.05 -4.84 -33.03
CA LYS A 446 3.36 -4.20 -34.16
C LYS A 446 3.56 -2.68 -34.14
N HIS A 447 3.47 -2.01 -35.29
CA HIS A 447 3.52 -0.54 -35.34
C HIS A 447 2.43 0.08 -34.45
N LYS A 448 2.71 1.27 -33.87
CA LYS A 448 1.89 2.00 -32.87
C LYS A 448 0.38 2.14 -33.19
N TYR A 449 -0.01 1.97 -34.46
CA TYR A 449 -1.41 2.10 -34.92
C TYR A 449 -2.11 0.77 -35.17
N GLN A 450 -1.42 -0.37 -35.04
CA GLN A 450 -1.96 -1.70 -35.37
C GLN A 450 -2.09 -2.67 -34.21
N GLY A 451 -1.63 -2.33 -33.01
CA GLY A 451 -1.74 -3.21 -31.84
C GLY A 451 -1.77 -2.43 -30.53
N THR A 452 -2.76 -2.69 -29.68
CA THR A 452 -2.91 -2.07 -28.36
C THR A 452 -1.91 -2.60 -27.34
N GLY A 453 -1.29 -3.77 -27.61
CA GLY A 453 -0.44 -4.49 -26.65
C GLY A 453 -1.19 -5.02 -25.41
N LEU A 454 -2.52 -5.01 -25.44
CA LEU A 454 -3.35 -5.44 -24.29
C LEU A 454 -3.94 -6.85 -24.49
N GLY A 455 -3.96 -7.36 -25.71
CA GLY A 455 -4.65 -8.61 -26.06
C GLY A 455 -4.14 -9.82 -25.26
N LEU A 456 -2.85 -10.14 -25.34
CA LEU A 456 -2.28 -11.30 -24.63
C LEU A 456 -2.25 -11.09 -23.12
N TYR A 457 -2.06 -9.87 -22.63
CA TYR A 457 -2.19 -9.54 -21.22
C TYR A 457 -3.59 -9.89 -20.69
N MET A 458 -4.65 -9.46 -21.40
CA MET A 458 -6.02 -9.78 -21.04
C MET A 458 -6.33 -11.27 -21.17
N THR A 459 -5.82 -11.93 -22.20
CA THR A 459 -5.92 -13.39 -22.34
C THR A 459 -5.36 -14.09 -21.12
N ARG A 460 -4.15 -13.71 -20.67
CA ARG A 460 -3.54 -14.28 -19.46
C ARG A 460 -4.38 -14.00 -18.21
N LYS A 461 -4.92 -12.80 -18.08
CA LYS A 461 -5.78 -12.42 -16.96
C LYS A 461 -7.08 -13.25 -16.93
N ILE A 462 -7.75 -13.40 -18.07
CA ILE A 462 -8.95 -14.23 -18.21
C ILE A 462 -8.65 -15.67 -17.79
N ILE A 463 -7.62 -16.28 -18.38
CA ILE A 463 -7.30 -17.68 -18.12
C ILE A 463 -6.85 -17.88 -16.67
N ASN A 464 -5.94 -17.05 -16.15
CA ASN A 464 -5.36 -17.27 -14.83
C ASN A 464 -6.29 -16.83 -13.70
N SER A 465 -6.88 -15.61 -13.81
CA SER A 465 -7.63 -15.00 -12.71
C SER A 465 -9.11 -15.39 -12.73
N SER A 466 -9.77 -15.31 -13.91
CA SER A 466 -11.20 -15.58 -14.00
C SER A 466 -11.52 -17.08 -14.05
N MET A 467 -10.67 -17.87 -14.73
CA MET A 467 -10.92 -19.31 -14.93
C MET A 467 -10.11 -20.20 -13.99
N GLY A 468 -9.12 -19.65 -13.25
CA GLY A 468 -8.23 -20.43 -12.36
C GLY A 468 -7.33 -21.39 -13.12
N GLY A 469 -7.02 -21.06 -14.38
CA GLY A 469 -6.15 -21.84 -15.28
C GLY A 469 -4.75 -21.25 -15.37
N GLU A 470 -4.01 -21.73 -16.37
CA GLU A 470 -2.66 -21.27 -16.71
C GLU A 470 -2.50 -21.15 -18.22
N ILE A 471 -1.86 -20.08 -18.71
CA ILE A 471 -1.44 -19.94 -20.11
C ILE A 471 0.07 -19.85 -20.20
N THR A 472 0.65 -20.63 -21.11
CA THR A 472 2.09 -20.64 -21.41
C THR A 472 2.33 -20.57 -22.90
N VAL A 473 3.53 -20.16 -23.31
CA VAL A 473 3.95 -20.11 -24.71
C VAL A 473 5.35 -20.67 -24.88
N GLN A 474 5.57 -21.38 -25.99
CA GLN A 474 6.89 -21.88 -26.37
C GLN A 474 7.04 -21.94 -27.88
N ASN A 475 8.27 -21.88 -28.39
CA ASN A 475 8.53 -22.18 -29.80
C ASN A 475 8.62 -23.68 -30.01
N LYS A 476 7.97 -24.18 -31.08
CA LYS A 476 7.89 -25.61 -31.36
C LYS A 476 8.14 -25.89 -32.83
N LYS A 477 8.95 -26.94 -33.10
CA LYS A 477 9.14 -27.51 -34.42
C LYS A 477 8.19 -28.70 -34.62
N PHE A 478 7.54 -28.75 -35.76
CA PHE A 478 6.59 -29.84 -36.07
C PHE A 478 6.61 -30.18 -37.57
N VAL A 479 6.03 -31.32 -37.91
CA VAL A 479 5.90 -31.78 -39.32
C VAL A 479 4.44 -31.81 -39.67
N HIS A 480 4.11 -31.29 -40.85
CA HIS A 480 2.79 -31.46 -41.48
C HIS A 480 2.97 -31.67 -42.98
N ASN A 481 2.27 -32.68 -43.56
CA ASN A 481 2.38 -33.08 -44.95
C ASN A 481 3.83 -33.16 -45.44
N GLN A 482 4.69 -33.86 -44.66
CA GLN A 482 6.12 -34.05 -44.91
C GLN A 482 7.01 -32.77 -44.92
N LYS A 483 6.44 -31.61 -44.67
CA LYS A 483 7.19 -30.35 -44.49
C LYS A 483 7.44 -30.07 -43.02
N LYS A 484 8.63 -29.52 -42.75
CA LYS A 484 9.02 -29.10 -41.37
C LYS A 484 8.63 -27.61 -41.23
N TYR A 485 7.98 -27.32 -40.11
CA TYR A 485 7.56 -25.98 -39.73
C TYR A 485 8.11 -25.66 -38.35
N GLU A 486 8.19 -24.40 -38.04
CA GLU A 486 8.49 -23.85 -36.73
C GLU A 486 7.47 -22.74 -36.42
N GLY A 487 6.94 -22.68 -35.19
CA GLY A 487 5.94 -21.70 -34.79
C GLY A 487 5.82 -21.54 -33.29
N ALA A 488 4.93 -20.66 -32.87
CA ALA A 488 4.59 -20.47 -31.46
C ALA A 488 3.47 -21.43 -31.06
N GLU A 489 3.65 -22.14 -29.94
CA GLU A 489 2.63 -22.97 -29.32
C GLU A 489 2.15 -22.29 -28.04
N PHE A 490 0.91 -21.80 -28.06
CA PHE A 490 0.20 -21.38 -26.85
C PHE A 490 -0.51 -22.58 -26.24
N LYS A 491 -0.29 -22.79 -24.93
CA LYS A 491 -0.96 -23.84 -24.15
C LYS A 491 -1.78 -23.22 -23.05
N ILE A 492 -3.04 -23.58 -23.00
CA ILE A 492 -4.01 -23.17 -21.99
C ILE A 492 -4.37 -24.41 -21.18
N LYS A 493 -4.25 -24.30 -19.86
CA LYS A 493 -4.69 -25.32 -18.90
C LYS A 493 -5.82 -24.76 -18.06
N ILE A 494 -6.99 -25.37 -18.06
CA ILE A 494 -8.15 -24.94 -17.27
C ILE A 494 -8.62 -26.11 -16.39
N PRO A 495 -8.93 -25.91 -15.10
CA PRO A 495 -9.43 -26.98 -14.25
C PRO A 495 -10.85 -27.38 -14.68
N ILE A 496 -11.07 -28.69 -14.76
CA ILE A 496 -12.39 -29.28 -14.96
C ILE A 496 -13.02 -29.38 -13.56
N LYS A 497 -13.84 -28.41 -13.18
CA LYS A 497 -14.66 -28.54 -11.97
C LYS A 497 -15.92 -29.33 -12.35
N LEU A 498 -15.96 -30.57 -11.95
CA LEU A 498 -17.16 -31.39 -11.91
C LEU A 498 -17.83 -31.10 -10.57
N ASP A 499 -18.68 -30.06 -10.47
CA ASP A 499 -19.66 -29.90 -9.39
C ASP A 499 -20.70 -28.86 -9.81
#